data_ce2bb4227a31c443c1090df3fae3f834
#
_entry.id   ce2bb4227a31c443c1090df3fae3f834
#
_cell.length_a   1.000
_cell.length_b   1.000
_cell.length_c   1.000
_cell.angle_alpha   90.00
_cell.angle_beta   90.00
_cell.angle_gamma   90.00
#
_symmetry.space_group_name_H-M   'P 1'
#
loop_
_entity.id
_entity.type
_entity.pdbx_description
1 polymer ?
#
loop_
_entity_poly.entity_id
_entity_poly.type
_entity_poly.pdbx_seq_one_letter_code
_entity_poly.pdbx_strand_id
1 'polypeptide(L)'
;MRKLLGLFVILSVLLSACSDTTIHQKSLSEFADRFTIANASEDMDAMLGLYALKGIKKNDLSILRTALSFEIGLPIEAIRFQELTGAPEESIAFQHQSIEYQASLTPKLRMLVEYATEEKLKSKFSIGQNAKKEWKIITAIPKNKK
;
A
#
# COMPACT_ATOMS: atom_id res chain seq x y z
N MET A 1 -50.35 -50.53 0.50
CA MET A 1 -50.36 -49.59 -0.63
C MET A 1 -50.33 -48.17 -0.09
N ARG A 2 -49.22 -47.57 0.09
CA ARG A 2 -49.11 -46.10 0.26
C ARG A 2 -47.68 -45.71 -0.07
N LYS A 3 -47.53 -45.09 -1.23
CA LYS A 3 -46.30 -44.52 -1.75
C LYS A 3 -46.03 -43.23 -0.96
N LEU A 4 -44.92 -43.17 -0.19
CA LEU A 4 -44.39 -41.93 0.38
C LEU A 4 -43.37 -41.41 -0.59
N LEU A 5 -43.74 -40.33 -1.25
CA LEU A 5 -42.88 -39.52 -2.11
C LEU A 5 -41.84 -38.80 -1.24
N GLY A 6 -40.61 -39.17 -1.40
CA GLY A 6 -39.48 -38.45 -0.76
C GLY A 6 -39.26 -37.09 -1.41
N LEU A 7 -39.46 -36.07 -0.63
CA LEU A 7 -39.14 -34.69 -0.99
C LEU A 7 -37.62 -34.47 -0.86
N PHE A 8 -36.93 -34.51 -1.99
CA PHE A 8 -35.54 -34.15 -2.11
C PHE A 8 -35.43 -32.63 -2.01
N VAL A 9 -35.09 -32.13 -0.84
CA VAL A 9 -34.68 -30.74 -0.67
C VAL A 9 -33.27 -30.59 -1.23
N ILE A 10 -33.19 -30.02 -2.43
CA ILE A 10 -31.93 -29.57 -3.00
C ILE A 10 -31.52 -28.31 -2.22
N LEU A 11 -30.68 -28.49 -1.22
CA LEU A 11 -30.00 -27.40 -0.53
C LEU A 11 -28.91 -26.88 -1.47
N SER A 12 -29.26 -25.91 -2.30
CA SER A 12 -28.30 -25.21 -3.14
C SER A 12 -27.31 -24.48 -2.28
N VAL A 13 -26.10 -24.99 -2.26
CA VAL A 13 -24.92 -24.38 -1.63
C VAL A 13 -24.59 -23.10 -2.40
N LEU A 14 -25.02 -21.97 -1.88
CA LEU A 14 -24.48 -20.67 -2.23
C LEU A 14 -23.16 -20.50 -1.47
N LEU A 15 -22.15 -21.21 -1.93
CA LEU A 15 -20.78 -21.01 -1.51
C LEU A 15 -20.09 -20.06 -2.50
N SER A 16 -19.63 -18.98 -1.94
CA SER A 16 -18.36 -18.37 -2.32
C SER A 16 -18.36 -17.23 -3.31
N ALA A 17 -18.44 -16.03 -2.76
CA ALA A 17 -17.78 -14.87 -3.34
C ALA A 17 -17.12 -13.96 -2.28
N CYS A 18 -16.87 -14.47 -1.06
CA CYS A 18 -16.33 -13.63 0.03
C CYS A 18 -14.86 -13.89 0.40
N SER A 19 -14.17 -14.83 -0.27
CA SER A 19 -12.82 -15.24 0.19
C SER A 19 -11.72 -14.25 -0.18
N ASP A 20 -11.79 -13.61 -1.35
CA ASP A 20 -10.72 -12.72 -1.81
C ASP A 20 -10.68 -11.37 -1.07
N THR A 21 -11.84 -10.81 -0.76
CA THR A 21 -11.93 -9.50 -0.08
C THR A 21 -11.38 -9.56 1.34
N THR A 22 -11.63 -10.66 2.06
CA THR A 22 -11.17 -10.83 3.44
C THR A 22 -9.66 -10.99 3.53
N ILE A 23 -9.05 -11.75 2.61
CA ILE A 23 -7.59 -11.94 2.55
C ILE A 23 -6.90 -10.63 2.19
N HIS A 24 -7.46 -9.88 1.25
CA HIS A 24 -6.94 -8.59 0.83
C HIS A 24 -6.97 -7.55 1.96
N GLN A 25 -8.06 -7.46 2.70
CA GLN A 25 -8.18 -6.56 3.86
C GLN A 25 -7.21 -6.93 4.98
N LYS A 26 -7.05 -8.22 5.31
CA LYS A 26 -6.09 -8.67 6.31
C LYS A 26 -4.66 -8.28 5.94
N SER A 27 -4.29 -8.43 4.68
CA SER A 27 -2.98 -8.04 4.16
C SER A 27 -2.73 -6.53 4.25
N LEU A 28 -3.74 -5.68 3.97
CA LEU A 28 -3.65 -4.23 4.13
C LEU A 28 -3.61 -3.82 5.60
N SER A 29 -4.40 -4.46 6.46
CA SER A 29 -4.35 -4.23 7.91
C SER A 29 -2.97 -4.55 8.46
N GLU A 30 -2.41 -5.71 8.12
CA GLU A 30 -1.06 -6.08 8.52
C GLU A 30 0.00 -5.09 8.02
N PHE A 31 -0.16 -4.55 6.81
CA PHE A 31 0.72 -3.53 6.27
C PHE A 31 0.63 -2.22 7.07
N ALA A 32 -0.59 -1.79 7.42
CA ALA A 32 -0.82 -0.61 8.27
C ALA A 32 -0.24 -0.80 9.67
N ASP A 33 -0.38 -1.99 10.27
CA ASP A 33 0.18 -2.32 11.57
C ASP A 33 1.71 -2.22 11.55
N ARG A 34 2.36 -2.79 10.53
CA ARG A 34 3.82 -2.70 10.37
C ARG A 34 4.30 -1.26 10.19
N PHE A 35 3.55 -0.45 9.42
CA PHE A 35 3.84 0.98 9.28
C PHE A 35 3.75 1.70 10.62
N THR A 36 2.69 1.46 11.37
CA THR A 36 2.47 2.06 12.70
C THR A 36 3.57 1.66 13.68
N ILE A 37 3.98 0.40 13.71
CA ILE A 37 5.05 -0.09 14.59
C ILE A 37 6.39 0.55 14.23
N ALA A 38 6.76 0.55 12.93
CA ALA A 38 8.01 1.16 12.47
C ALA A 38 8.06 2.66 12.78
N ASN A 39 6.93 3.35 12.61
CA ASN A 39 6.81 4.76 12.93
C ASN A 39 6.93 5.02 14.44
N ALA A 40 6.21 4.29 15.27
CA ALA A 40 6.19 4.49 16.72
C ALA A 40 7.52 4.13 17.39
N SER A 41 8.26 3.18 16.83
CA SER A 41 9.60 2.79 17.32
C SER A 41 10.72 3.64 16.72
N GLU A 42 10.40 4.60 15.85
CA GLU A 42 11.36 5.43 15.09
C GLU A 42 12.41 4.60 14.34
N ASP A 43 12.02 3.37 13.93
CA ASP A 43 12.90 2.44 13.24
C ASP A 43 12.90 2.76 11.73
N MET A 44 13.90 3.55 11.33
CA MET A 44 14.06 3.96 9.94
C MET A 44 14.27 2.78 8.98
N ASP A 45 14.97 1.74 9.39
CA ASP A 45 15.25 0.60 8.52
C ASP A 45 14.01 -0.29 8.37
N ALA A 46 13.23 -0.50 9.43
CA ALA A 46 11.93 -1.14 9.34
C ALA A 46 10.97 -0.33 8.46
N MET A 47 10.94 1.00 8.61
CA MET A 47 10.15 1.90 7.77
C MET A 47 10.54 1.77 6.30
N LEU A 48 11.82 1.84 5.96
CA LEU A 48 12.31 1.68 4.59
C LEU A 48 12.02 0.28 4.02
N GLY A 49 11.96 -0.74 4.87
CA GLY A 49 11.55 -2.09 4.50
C GLY A 49 10.12 -2.17 3.93
N LEU A 50 9.29 -1.16 4.18
CA LEU A 50 7.93 -1.05 3.62
C LEU A 50 7.90 -0.42 2.23
N TYR A 51 9.01 0.13 1.74
CA TYR A 51 9.12 0.76 0.44
C TYR A 51 9.64 -0.21 -0.63
N ALA A 52 9.22 0.01 -1.87
CA ALA A 52 9.73 -0.70 -3.05
C ALA A 52 11.01 -0.01 -3.55
N LEU A 53 12.15 -0.33 -2.95
CA LEU A 53 13.43 0.36 -3.18
C LEU A 53 14.25 -0.21 -4.34
N LYS A 54 13.81 -1.28 -5.00
CA LYS A 54 14.53 -1.86 -6.12
C LYS A 54 14.66 -0.84 -7.27
N GLY A 55 15.89 -0.52 -7.65
CA GLY A 55 16.19 0.43 -8.71
C GLY A 55 16.29 1.89 -8.27
N ILE A 56 16.09 2.19 -6.98
CA ILE A 56 16.30 3.54 -6.45
C ILE A 56 17.79 3.90 -6.48
N LYS A 57 18.11 5.14 -6.82
CA LYS A 57 19.48 5.65 -6.75
C LYS A 57 19.87 5.98 -5.31
N LYS A 58 21.17 5.92 -5.01
CA LYS A 58 21.70 6.23 -3.67
C LYS A 58 21.31 7.64 -3.19
N ASN A 59 21.35 8.62 -4.10
CA ASN A 59 20.94 10.00 -3.78
C ASN A 59 19.45 10.08 -3.45
N ASP A 60 18.61 9.42 -4.26
CA ASP A 60 17.15 9.43 -4.08
C ASP A 60 16.77 8.72 -2.78
N LEU A 61 17.48 7.65 -2.40
CA LEU A 61 17.33 6.99 -1.11
C LEU A 61 17.71 7.91 0.06
N SER A 62 18.77 8.70 -0.10
CA SER A 62 19.17 9.69 0.93
C SER A 62 18.10 10.77 1.11
N ILE A 63 17.53 11.26 0.00
CA ILE A 63 16.42 12.24 0.05
C ILE A 63 15.19 11.61 0.73
N LEU A 64 14.85 10.38 0.40
CA LEU A 64 13.75 9.66 1.05
C LEU A 64 13.96 9.52 2.55
N ARG A 65 15.16 9.12 3.00
CA ARG A 65 15.51 9.05 4.43
C ARG A 65 15.33 10.40 5.13
N THR A 66 15.79 11.46 4.49
CA THR A 66 15.64 12.82 5.04
C THR A 66 14.18 13.22 5.15
N ALA A 67 13.37 12.96 4.12
CA ALA A 67 11.93 13.23 4.17
C ALA A 67 11.23 12.45 5.29
N LEU A 68 11.52 11.16 5.42
CA LEU A 68 10.95 10.31 6.46
C LEU A 68 11.35 10.74 7.88
N SER A 69 12.55 11.33 8.07
CA SER A 69 12.99 11.79 9.39
C SER A 69 12.13 12.91 9.98
N PHE A 70 11.33 13.61 9.17
CA PHE A 70 10.37 14.61 9.65
C PHE A 70 9.02 14.03 10.09
N GLU A 71 8.70 12.81 9.67
CA GLU A 71 7.41 12.17 9.95
C GLU A 71 7.52 11.01 10.94
N ILE A 72 8.66 10.33 10.97
CA ILE A 72 8.88 9.17 11.85
C ILE A 72 8.81 9.61 13.33
N GLY A 73 8.07 8.84 14.14
CA GLY A 73 7.80 9.17 15.54
C GLY A 73 6.60 10.08 15.76
N LEU A 74 6.01 10.70 14.72
CA LEU A 74 4.78 11.44 14.87
C LEU A 74 3.61 10.49 15.23
N PRO A 75 2.78 10.84 16.22
CA PRO A 75 1.67 9.97 16.60
C PRO A 75 0.65 9.86 15.45
N ILE A 76 0.33 8.64 15.06
CA ILE A 76 -0.65 8.35 13.99
C ILE A 76 -2.06 8.34 14.59
N GLU A 77 -2.95 9.14 14.02
CA GLU A 77 -4.38 9.16 14.36
C GLU A 77 -5.16 8.12 13.56
N ALA A 78 -4.88 8.01 12.24
CA ALA A 78 -5.56 7.06 11.37
C ALA A 78 -4.73 6.72 10.14
N ILE A 79 -4.89 5.48 9.65
CA ILE A 79 -4.45 5.05 8.33
C ILE A 79 -5.66 4.58 7.54
N ARG A 80 -5.84 5.10 6.33
CA ARG A 80 -6.94 4.75 5.43
C ARG A 80 -6.42 4.35 4.07
N PHE A 81 -7.10 3.42 3.43
CA PHE A 81 -6.82 3.01 2.06
C PHE A 81 -7.94 3.50 1.14
N GLN A 82 -7.56 4.02 -0.01
CA GLN A 82 -8.47 4.59 -1.00
C GLN A 82 -8.13 4.05 -2.38
N GLU A 83 -9.13 3.90 -3.21
CA GLU A 83 -8.93 3.58 -4.62
C GLU A 83 -8.25 4.76 -5.34
N LEU A 84 -7.53 4.45 -6.42
CA LEU A 84 -6.96 5.47 -7.29
C LEU A 84 -8.09 6.17 -8.06
N THR A 85 -7.92 7.47 -8.24
CA THR A 85 -8.90 8.32 -8.96
C THR A 85 -8.54 8.49 -10.43
N GLY A 86 -7.34 8.06 -10.85
CA GLY A 86 -6.78 8.30 -12.17
C GLY A 86 -6.11 9.67 -12.31
N ALA A 87 -5.89 10.38 -11.19
CA ALA A 87 -5.17 11.65 -11.20
C ALA A 87 -3.72 11.45 -11.68
N PRO A 88 -3.15 12.38 -12.47
CA PRO A 88 -1.82 12.23 -13.07
C PRO A 88 -0.70 11.95 -12.08
N GLU A 89 -0.75 12.54 -10.89
CA GLU A 89 0.23 12.33 -9.82
C GLU A 89 0.23 10.90 -9.24
N GLU A 90 -0.84 10.14 -9.45
CA GLU A 90 -0.94 8.75 -8.99
C GLU A 90 -0.09 7.81 -9.84
N SER A 91 0.27 8.20 -11.06
CA SER A 91 1.11 7.40 -11.96
C SER A 91 2.58 7.39 -11.55
N ILE A 92 3.03 8.36 -10.76
CA ILE A 92 4.43 8.57 -10.35
C ILE A 92 5.36 8.56 -11.59
N ALA A 93 4.93 9.24 -12.66
CA ALA A 93 5.69 9.41 -13.89
C ALA A 93 6.00 10.90 -14.08
N PHE A 94 7.27 11.26 -14.05
CA PHE A 94 7.71 12.66 -14.22
C PHE A 94 9.13 12.73 -14.79
N GLN A 95 9.53 13.92 -15.22
CA GLN A 95 10.88 14.22 -15.66
C GLN A 95 11.53 15.21 -14.68
N HIS A 96 12.76 14.92 -14.28
CA HIS A 96 13.58 15.81 -13.47
C HIS A 96 15.01 15.81 -14.00
N GLN A 97 15.60 16.97 -14.27
CA GLN A 97 16.97 17.13 -14.80
C GLN A 97 17.28 16.20 -15.99
N SER A 98 16.37 16.16 -16.98
CA SER A 98 16.47 15.29 -18.17
C SER A 98 16.43 13.78 -17.90
N ILE A 99 16.13 13.36 -16.68
CA ILE A 99 15.91 11.97 -16.30
C ILE A 99 14.40 11.72 -16.21
N GLU A 100 13.93 10.74 -16.96
CA GLU A 100 12.56 10.23 -16.80
C GLU A 100 12.47 9.30 -15.60
N TYR A 101 11.47 9.51 -14.75
CA TYR A 101 11.15 8.65 -13.62
C TYR A 101 9.85 7.91 -13.85
N GLN A 102 9.77 6.73 -13.25
CA GLN A 102 8.59 5.89 -13.27
C GLN A 102 8.37 5.27 -11.90
N ALA A 103 7.16 4.77 -11.65
CA ALA A 103 6.85 4.04 -10.43
C ALA A 103 7.66 2.75 -10.32
N SER A 104 8.19 2.44 -9.14
CA SER A 104 8.91 1.19 -8.87
C SER A 104 8.01 -0.05 -8.91
N LEU A 105 6.72 0.13 -8.69
CA LEU A 105 5.65 -0.87 -8.82
C LEU A 105 4.42 -0.23 -9.46
N THR A 106 3.53 -1.04 -10.02
CA THR A 106 2.22 -0.57 -10.50
C THR A 106 1.38 -0.09 -9.32
N PRO A 107 0.95 1.19 -9.29
CA PRO A 107 0.05 1.70 -8.26
C PRO A 107 -1.29 0.96 -8.27
N LYS A 108 -1.78 0.59 -7.10
CA LYS A 108 -3.08 -0.09 -6.91
C LYS A 108 -4.03 0.67 -6.00
N LEU A 109 -3.49 1.24 -4.93
CA LEU A 109 -4.25 1.97 -3.93
C LEU A 109 -3.45 3.19 -3.47
N ARG A 110 -4.13 4.08 -2.79
CA ARG A 110 -3.55 5.17 -2.04
C ARG A 110 -3.69 4.91 -0.54
N MET A 111 -2.60 5.05 0.20
CA MET A 111 -2.61 5.04 1.66
C MET A 111 -2.56 6.49 2.14
N LEU A 112 -3.51 6.88 2.97
CA LEU A 112 -3.57 8.17 3.65
C LEU A 112 -3.24 7.96 5.12
N VAL A 113 -2.21 8.63 5.60
CA VAL A 113 -1.81 8.65 7.02
C VAL A 113 -2.17 10.00 7.59
N GLU A 114 -2.96 10.02 8.65
CA GLU A 114 -3.34 11.22 9.40
C GLU A 114 -2.59 11.19 10.73
N TYR A 115 -1.88 12.28 11.03
CA TYR A 115 -1.12 12.40 12.26
C TYR A 115 -1.85 13.26 13.29
N ALA A 116 -1.78 12.87 14.55
CA ALA A 116 -2.35 13.62 15.68
C ALA A 116 -1.45 14.80 16.05
N THR A 117 -1.20 15.70 15.10
CA THR A 117 -0.45 16.94 15.28
C THR A 117 -1.40 18.16 15.31
N GLU A 118 -0.94 19.29 15.84
CA GLU A 118 -1.75 20.52 15.87
C GLU A 118 -2.16 20.97 14.47
N GLU A 119 -1.25 20.88 13.49
CA GLU A 119 -1.48 21.23 12.09
C GLU A 119 -2.31 20.17 11.32
N LYS A 120 -2.69 19.07 11.96
CA LYS A 120 -3.40 17.96 11.31
C LYS A 120 -2.68 17.46 10.06
N LEU A 121 -1.38 17.22 10.20
CA LEU A 121 -0.54 16.73 9.11
C LEU A 121 -1.11 15.46 8.49
N LYS A 122 -1.05 15.38 7.16
CA LYS A 122 -1.49 14.21 6.38
C LYS A 122 -0.45 13.88 5.33
N SER A 123 -0.12 12.59 5.24
CA SER A 123 0.76 12.07 4.19
C SER A 123 0.00 11.10 3.30
N LYS A 124 0.26 11.19 1.99
CA LYS A 124 -0.36 10.33 0.98
C LYS A 124 0.71 9.51 0.29
N PHE A 125 0.51 8.21 0.26
CA PHE A 125 1.42 7.26 -0.37
C PHE A 125 0.68 6.47 -1.44
N SER A 126 1.27 6.32 -2.62
CA SER A 126 0.81 5.29 -3.55
C SER A 126 1.40 3.95 -3.13
N ILE A 127 0.57 2.92 -3.11
CA ILE A 127 0.98 1.57 -2.74
C ILE A 127 0.65 0.57 -3.83
N GLY A 128 1.46 -0.47 -3.92
CA GLY A 128 1.30 -1.57 -4.88
C GLY A 128 1.82 -2.87 -4.29
N GLN A 129 1.69 -3.95 -5.05
CA GLN A 129 2.17 -5.26 -4.64
C GLN A 129 3.41 -5.66 -5.43
N ASN A 130 4.41 -6.19 -4.72
CA ASN A 130 5.59 -6.78 -5.35
C ASN A 130 5.28 -8.18 -5.92
N ALA A 131 6.30 -8.84 -6.50
CA ALA A 131 6.15 -10.19 -7.06
C ALA A 131 5.71 -11.25 -6.04
N LYS A 132 5.96 -11.02 -4.74
CA LYS A 132 5.51 -11.89 -3.65
C LYS A 132 4.11 -11.53 -3.13
N LYS A 133 3.40 -10.61 -3.80
CA LYS A 133 2.10 -10.05 -3.40
C LYS A 133 2.13 -9.32 -2.05
N GLU A 134 3.30 -8.87 -1.61
CA GLU A 134 3.43 -8.02 -0.42
C GLU A 134 3.16 -6.56 -0.79
N TRP A 135 2.38 -5.87 0.04
CA TRP A 135 2.14 -4.44 -0.11
C TRP A 135 3.41 -3.64 0.17
N LYS A 136 3.69 -2.67 -0.68
CA LYS A 136 4.84 -1.77 -0.58
C LYS A 136 4.44 -0.35 -0.95
N ILE A 137 5.06 0.63 -0.30
CA ILE A 137 5.00 2.02 -0.72
C ILE A 137 5.85 2.18 -1.97
N ILE A 138 5.28 2.82 -2.98
CA ILE A 138 5.91 3.00 -4.29
C ILE A 138 6.88 4.17 -4.24
N THR A 139 8.06 3.98 -4.83
CA THR A 139 9.05 5.04 -5.04
C THR A 139 9.15 5.38 -6.52
N ALA A 140 9.67 6.56 -6.81
CA ALA A 140 10.07 6.92 -8.16
C ALA A 140 11.47 6.36 -8.44
N ILE A 141 11.62 5.66 -9.56
CA ILE A 141 12.92 5.15 -10.02
C ILE A 141 13.22 5.67 -11.43
N PRO A 142 14.49 5.88 -11.80
CA PRO A 142 14.84 6.27 -13.15
C PRO A 142 14.39 5.21 -14.15
N LYS A 143 13.81 5.68 -15.26
CA LYS A 143 13.49 4.81 -16.38
C LYS A 143 14.77 4.44 -17.12
N ASN A 144 15.08 3.16 -17.21
CA ASN A 144 16.23 2.71 -17.99
C ASN A 144 16.03 3.09 -19.45
N LYS A 145 16.90 3.91 -20.00
CA LYS A 145 16.99 4.07 -21.47
C LYS A 145 17.47 2.72 -22.03
N LYS A 146 16.60 2.08 -22.80
CA LYS A 146 16.99 0.92 -23.63
C LYS A 146 17.89 1.40 -24.77
#